data_38728c3d0dc0d1c478306352d11da660
#
_entry.id   38728c3d0dc0d1c478306352d11da660
#
_cell.length_a   1.000
_cell.length_b   1.000
_cell.length_c   1.000
_cell.angle_alpha   90.00
_cell.angle_beta   90.00
_cell.angle_gamma   90.00
#
_symmetry.space_group_name_H-M   'P 1'
#
loop_
_entity.id
_entity.type
_entity.pdbx_description
1 polymer ?
#
loop_
_entity_poly.entity_id
_entity_poly.type
_entity_poly.pdbx_seq_one_letter_code
_entity_poly.pdbx_strand_id
1 'polypeptide(L)'
;MRKRLILIMMILFIAVNFLLVFLDDEGKVERTSYVNEWTKSFEKDMTEKLFKPGVLRAVGEEHVYFDKQLGSFQEFLVEEGEQVNAGDALYTYLVHDYYEMETNLMNQADQIQGEISAIEQAISQMEMYQIPSDEIGSPHAVSITEELIEVEYPQTSIEADLLKEQFLVEQELELSQKNAQLQTINNQLAELRTTGDTLTVESPYEGTVSQLHVNLDDPVITIQNNDVLAVGELTEQERAQMEEGRAAEVAVHEIGTRLDGVVEEVSKSPNEIEIEKESIYPFKVAFETGDDAEELLPGYHVDIAITMDESLGATVLFEKAIFADAVWKMTEEGRIEKESIERGLHVEDVVEVVDGVERGEFVALKPSNSFQHGAQFITPLQTKQLTKESFKDAKWLESFITGLLSR
;
A
#
# COMPACT_ATOMS: atom_id res chain seq x y z
N MET A 1 69.82 4.56 47.32
CA MET A 1 68.46 4.33 47.83
C MET A 1 67.51 5.51 47.56
N ARG A 2 67.85 6.77 47.82
CA ARG A 2 66.99 7.93 47.62
C ARG A 2 66.39 8.05 46.17
N LYS A 3 67.18 7.82 45.12
CA LYS A 3 66.71 7.91 43.75
C LYS A 3 65.66 6.81 43.39
N ARG A 4 65.78 5.60 43.92
CA ARG A 4 64.82 4.53 43.74
C ARG A 4 63.49 4.80 44.49
N LEU A 5 63.60 5.42 45.65
CA LEU A 5 62.44 5.81 46.47
C LEU A 5 61.61 6.91 45.74
N ILE A 6 62.28 7.90 45.17
CA ILE A 6 61.66 8.98 44.40
C ILE A 6 60.93 8.40 43.13
N LEU A 7 61.58 7.44 42.47
CA LEU A 7 60.99 6.79 41.30
C LEU A 7 59.73 6.01 41.67
N ILE A 8 59.75 5.26 42.77
CA ILE A 8 58.58 4.51 43.29
C ILE A 8 57.46 5.48 43.67
N MET A 9 57.77 6.59 44.36
CA MET A 9 56.74 7.61 44.69
C MET A 9 56.14 8.24 43.45
N MET A 10 56.92 8.50 42.42
CA MET A 10 56.43 9.06 41.14
C MET A 10 55.52 8.06 40.41
N ILE A 11 55.88 6.78 40.38
CA ILE A 11 55.03 5.73 39.76
C ILE A 11 53.75 5.56 40.58
N LEU A 12 53.83 5.57 41.91
CA LEU A 12 52.64 5.50 42.81
C LEU A 12 51.73 6.70 42.61
N PHE A 13 52.28 7.91 42.49
CA PHE A 13 51.50 9.10 42.21
C PHE A 13 50.78 9.06 40.86
N ILE A 14 51.49 8.59 39.79
CA ILE A 14 50.86 8.40 38.48
C ILE A 14 49.79 7.33 38.56
N ALA A 15 50.02 6.20 39.23
CA ALA A 15 49.05 5.12 39.39
C ALA A 15 47.80 5.56 40.18
N VAL A 16 47.97 6.35 41.24
CA VAL A 16 46.82 6.91 42.01
C VAL A 16 46.05 7.89 41.19
N ASN A 17 46.71 8.79 40.44
CA ASN A 17 45.99 9.72 39.54
C ASN A 17 45.26 8.97 38.44
N PHE A 18 45.84 7.95 37.86
CA PHE A 18 45.20 7.10 36.84
C PHE A 18 43.97 6.38 37.42
N LEU A 19 44.11 5.85 38.65
CA LEU A 19 42.99 5.21 39.38
C LEU A 19 41.89 6.19 39.67
N LEU A 20 42.18 7.42 40.09
CA LEU A 20 41.19 8.46 40.36
C LEU A 20 40.43 8.89 39.11
N VAL A 21 41.14 8.95 37.96
CA VAL A 21 40.49 9.26 36.66
C VAL A 21 39.63 8.07 36.19
N PHE A 22 40.09 6.84 36.46
CA PHE A 22 39.36 5.63 36.05
C PHE A 22 38.09 5.36 36.91
N LEU A 23 38.12 5.74 38.20
CA LEU A 23 37.03 5.59 39.15
C LEU A 23 36.17 6.88 39.28
N ASP A 24 36.32 7.81 38.35
CA ASP A 24 35.55 9.06 38.35
C ASP A 24 34.15 8.84 37.77
N ASP A 25 33.29 8.17 38.50
CA ASP A 25 31.88 7.93 38.15
C ASP A 25 31.03 9.20 38.31
N GLU A 26 31.54 10.23 39.06
CA GLU A 26 30.84 11.51 39.30
C GLU A 26 31.21 12.61 38.30
N GLY A 27 32.06 12.34 37.27
CA GLY A 27 32.43 13.29 36.23
C GLY A 27 33.18 14.54 36.74
N LYS A 28 33.94 14.45 37.85
CA LYS A 28 34.73 15.56 38.41
C LYS A 28 35.96 15.89 37.58
N VAL A 29 36.41 14.96 36.71
CA VAL A 29 37.48 15.24 35.75
C VAL A 29 36.88 15.75 34.47
N GLU A 30 37.23 16.97 34.10
CA GLU A 30 36.79 17.58 32.83
C GLU A 30 37.31 16.73 31.67
N ARG A 31 36.38 15.99 31.04
CA ARG A 31 36.66 15.14 29.89
C ARG A 31 36.22 15.89 28.63
N THR A 32 37.00 15.80 27.56
CA THR A 32 36.71 16.45 26.29
C THR A 32 36.50 15.42 25.23
N SER A 33 35.37 15.48 24.54
CA SER A 33 35.05 14.62 23.40
C SER A 33 35.23 15.41 22.08
N TYR A 34 35.85 14.79 21.08
CA TYR A 34 36.02 15.45 19.78
C TYR A 34 34.94 15.01 18.81
N VAL A 35 34.02 15.92 18.48
CA VAL A 35 32.91 15.67 17.57
C VAL A 35 33.21 16.29 16.21
N ASN A 36 33.41 15.45 15.20
CA ASN A 36 33.79 15.89 13.86
C ASN A 36 32.67 16.65 13.14
N GLU A 37 31.46 16.14 13.22
CA GLU A 37 30.30 16.64 12.47
C GLU A 37 29.04 16.56 13.32
N TRP A 38 28.19 17.56 13.16
CA TRP A 38 26.88 17.62 13.77
C TRP A 38 25.80 17.57 12.69
N THR A 39 24.70 16.95 12.98
CA THR A 39 23.48 17.01 12.18
C THR A 39 22.32 17.45 13.06
N LYS A 40 21.29 17.98 12.45
CA LYS A 40 20.03 18.27 13.14
C LYS A 40 19.03 17.16 12.83
N SER A 41 18.20 16.84 13.82
CA SER A 41 16.97 16.14 13.54
C SER A 41 16.06 17.04 12.69
N PHE A 42 15.37 16.44 11.75
CA PHE A 42 14.48 17.15 10.84
C PHE A 42 13.18 16.39 10.67
N GLU A 43 12.17 17.04 10.14
CA GLU A 43 10.89 16.44 9.86
C GLU A 43 10.85 15.92 8.42
N LYS A 44 10.37 14.71 8.25
CA LYS A 44 10.19 14.10 6.92
C LYS A 44 9.04 13.11 6.99
N ASP A 45 8.23 13.08 5.95
CA ASP A 45 7.27 11.98 5.76
C ASP A 45 8.04 10.72 5.39
N MET A 46 7.78 9.66 6.11
CA MET A 46 8.43 8.36 5.94
C MET A 46 7.40 7.37 5.40
N THR A 47 7.74 6.71 4.31
CA THR A 47 6.89 5.69 3.71
C THR A 47 7.74 4.47 3.37
N GLU A 48 7.41 3.35 3.95
CA GLU A 48 8.00 2.06 3.61
C GLU A 48 7.20 1.44 2.47
N LYS A 49 7.85 1.16 1.34
CA LYS A 49 7.20 0.58 0.17
C LYS A 49 7.77 -0.78 -0.17
N LEU A 50 6.90 -1.73 -0.46
CA LEU A 50 7.25 -3.02 -1.06
C LEU A 50 7.09 -2.91 -2.58
N PHE A 51 8.17 -3.18 -3.32
CA PHE A 51 8.17 -3.15 -4.79
C PHE A 51 8.03 -4.55 -5.35
N LYS A 52 7.05 -4.76 -6.23
CA LYS A 52 6.80 -6.05 -6.88
C LYS A 52 6.57 -5.86 -8.38
N PRO A 53 7.12 -6.72 -9.23
CA PRO A 53 6.73 -6.77 -10.61
C PRO A 53 5.32 -7.37 -10.72
N GLY A 54 4.58 -6.94 -11.71
CA GLY A 54 3.24 -7.42 -11.99
C GLY A 54 2.90 -7.37 -13.48
N VAL A 55 1.71 -7.82 -13.78
CA VAL A 55 1.12 -7.75 -15.13
C VAL A 55 -0.33 -7.26 -15.03
N LEU A 56 -0.77 -6.50 -16.01
CA LEU A 56 -2.18 -6.17 -16.14
C LEU A 56 -2.95 -7.39 -16.62
N ARG A 57 -4.06 -7.68 -15.97
CA ARG A 57 -5.02 -8.72 -16.37
C ARG A 57 -6.42 -8.13 -16.44
N ALA A 58 -7.23 -8.62 -17.36
CA ALA A 58 -8.67 -8.33 -17.32
C ALA A 58 -9.26 -8.78 -15.99
N VAL A 59 -10.22 -8.03 -15.47
CA VAL A 59 -10.90 -8.31 -14.20
C VAL A 59 -11.62 -9.64 -14.24
N GLY A 60 -12.20 -10.00 -15.40
CA GLY A 60 -12.90 -11.26 -15.60
C GLY A 60 -12.89 -11.72 -17.06
N GLU A 61 -13.21 -12.98 -17.23
CA GLU A 61 -13.48 -13.62 -18.51
C GLU A 61 -14.88 -14.19 -18.45
N GLU A 62 -15.68 -13.86 -19.46
CA GLU A 62 -17.02 -14.38 -19.63
C GLU A 62 -17.03 -15.41 -20.76
N HIS A 63 -17.78 -16.47 -20.57
CA HIS A 63 -17.76 -17.61 -21.47
C HIS A 63 -19.13 -17.79 -22.13
N VAL A 64 -19.12 -17.85 -23.46
CA VAL A 64 -20.31 -18.15 -24.26
C VAL A 64 -20.21 -19.59 -24.74
N TYR A 65 -21.28 -20.34 -24.54
CA TYR A 65 -21.38 -21.76 -24.86
C TYR A 65 -22.37 -21.99 -25.97
N PHE A 66 -22.14 -23.06 -26.76
CA PHE A 66 -23.04 -23.49 -27.78
C PHE A 66 -23.60 -24.86 -27.41
N ASP A 67 -24.93 -24.96 -27.26
CA ASP A 67 -25.59 -26.24 -27.02
C ASP A 67 -25.93 -26.94 -28.36
N LYS A 68 -25.18 -28.00 -28.68
CA LYS A 68 -25.35 -28.83 -29.88
C LYS A 68 -26.70 -29.56 -29.95
N GLN A 69 -27.45 -29.65 -28.82
CA GLN A 69 -28.77 -30.26 -28.80
C GLN A 69 -29.83 -29.32 -29.34
N LEU A 70 -29.62 -28.02 -29.28
CA LEU A 70 -30.55 -26.99 -29.71
C LEU A 70 -30.54 -26.80 -31.22
N GLY A 71 -29.41 -27.08 -31.88
CA GLY A 71 -29.30 -26.82 -33.30
C GLY A 71 -27.93 -27.17 -33.91
N SER A 72 -27.74 -26.77 -35.14
CA SER A 72 -26.48 -26.88 -35.87
C SER A 72 -25.85 -25.50 -36.05
N PHE A 73 -24.62 -25.31 -35.57
CA PHE A 73 -23.85 -24.08 -35.72
C PHE A 73 -23.72 -23.71 -37.21
N GLN A 74 -23.87 -22.45 -37.54
CA GLN A 74 -23.69 -21.92 -38.89
C GLN A 74 -22.38 -21.16 -39.01
N GLU A 75 -22.27 -19.97 -38.39
CA GLU A 75 -21.12 -19.12 -38.52
C GLU A 75 -20.93 -18.19 -37.32
N PHE A 76 -19.71 -17.76 -37.07
CA PHE A 76 -19.40 -16.65 -36.16
C PHE A 76 -19.66 -15.32 -36.88
N LEU A 77 -20.19 -14.35 -36.15
CA LEU A 77 -20.43 -12.98 -36.62
C LEU A 77 -19.41 -11.98 -36.08
N VAL A 78 -18.50 -12.45 -35.22
CA VAL A 78 -17.43 -11.65 -34.59
C VAL A 78 -16.06 -12.28 -34.85
N GLU A 79 -15.02 -11.48 -34.73
CA GLU A 79 -13.61 -11.90 -34.87
C GLU A 79 -12.86 -11.77 -33.54
N GLU A 80 -11.74 -12.50 -33.37
CA GLU A 80 -10.85 -12.32 -32.22
C GLU A 80 -10.25 -10.92 -32.19
N GLY A 81 -10.29 -10.25 -31.03
CA GLY A 81 -9.89 -8.86 -30.83
C GLY A 81 -11.01 -7.84 -31.09
N GLU A 82 -12.19 -8.27 -31.50
CA GLU A 82 -13.34 -7.37 -31.70
C GLU A 82 -13.96 -6.97 -30.36
N GLN A 83 -14.29 -5.70 -30.20
CA GLN A 83 -15.09 -5.20 -29.09
C GLN A 83 -16.57 -5.47 -29.33
N VAL A 84 -17.21 -6.06 -28.33
CA VAL A 84 -18.65 -6.36 -28.34
C VAL A 84 -19.32 -5.70 -27.14
N ASN A 85 -20.55 -5.25 -27.35
CA ASN A 85 -21.42 -4.76 -26.30
C ASN A 85 -22.51 -5.79 -26.01
N ALA A 86 -23.18 -5.66 -24.88
CA ALA A 86 -24.37 -6.45 -24.61
C ALA A 86 -25.44 -6.22 -25.69
N GLY A 87 -25.89 -7.31 -26.33
CA GLY A 87 -26.83 -7.28 -27.45
C GLY A 87 -26.19 -7.39 -28.85
N ASP A 88 -24.86 -7.34 -28.96
CA ASP A 88 -24.19 -7.55 -30.24
C ASP A 88 -24.24 -9.02 -30.66
N ALA A 89 -24.45 -9.26 -31.98
CA ALA A 89 -24.58 -10.60 -32.52
C ALA A 89 -23.23 -11.34 -32.53
N LEU A 90 -23.16 -12.53 -31.92
CA LEU A 90 -21.94 -13.33 -31.79
C LEU A 90 -21.84 -14.45 -32.82
N TYR A 91 -22.88 -15.23 -33.00
CA TYR A 91 -22.94 -16.33 -33.97
C TYR A 91 -24.37 -16.70 -34.28
N THR A 92 -24.56 -17.47 -35.39
CA THR A 92 -25.85 -18.01 -35.79
C THR A 92 -25.86 -19.52 -35.74
N TYR A 93 -27.07 -20.10 -35.53
CA TYR A 93 -27.30 -21.54 -35.61
C TYR A 93 -28.70 -21.88 -36.16
N LEU A 94 -28.82 -23.06 -36.75
CA LEU A 94 -30.09 -23.65 -37.24
C LEU A 94 -30.73 -24.48 -36.15
N VAL A 95 -31.97 -24.18 -35.82
CA VAL A 95 -32.79 -24.89 -34.82
C VAL A 95 -33.30 -26.23 -35.37
N HIS A 96 -33.18 -27.30 -34.59
CA HIS A 96 -33.65 -28.62 -34.99
C HIS A 96 -35.15 -28.84 -34.77
N ASP A 97 -35.70 -28.30 -33.68
CA ASP A 97 -37.12 -28.37 -33.34
C ASP A 97 -37.65 -27.01 -32.89
N TYR A 98 -38.43 -26.36 -33.77
CA TYR A 98 -38.97 -25.02 -33.53
C TYR A 98 -39.83 -24.95 -32.26
N TYR A 99 -40.74 -25.89 -32.04
CA TYR A 99 -41.66 -25.82 -30.92
C TYR A 99 -41.01 -26.09 -29.58
N GLU A 100 -40.04 -27.00 -29.58
CA GLU A 100 -39.23 -27.27 -28.39
C GLU A 100 -38.37 -26.05 -28.04
N MET A 101 -37.71 -25.43 -29.05
CA MET A 101 -36.91 -24.22 -28.86
C MET A 101 -37.75 -23.05 -28.37
N GLU A 102 -38.93 -22.78 -28.98
CA GLU A 102 -39.82 -21.72 -28.54
C GLU A 102 -40.22 -21.93 -27.07
N THR A 103 -40.56 -23.16 -26.68
CA THR A 103 -40.92 -23.48 -25.31
C THR A 103 -39.74 -23.25 -24.34
N ASN A 104 -38.51 -23.65 -24.72
CA ASN A 104 -37.32 -23.47 -23.92
C ASN A 104 -36.99 -22.00 -23.71
N LEU A 105 -37.04 -21.18 -24.77
CA LEU A 105 -36.81 -19.74 -24.67
C LEU A 105 -37.86 -19.03 -23.79
N MET A 106 -39.12 -19.43 -23.90
CA MET A 106 -40.18 -18.92 -23.02
C MET A 106 -39.90 -19.25 -21.55
N ASN A 107 -39.49 -20.48 -21.25
CA ASN A 107 -39.17 -20.88 -19.88
C ASN A 107 -37.96 -20.11 -19.33
N GLN A 108 -36.94 -19.89 -20.16
CA GLN A 108 -35.78 -19.08 -19.77
C GLN A 108 -36.17 -17.63 -19.50
N ALA A 109 -37.00 -17.02 -20.35
CA ALA A 109 -37.50 -15.65 -20.13
C ALA A 109 -38.26 -15.55 -18.80
N ASP A 110 -39.14 -16.52 -18.50
CA ASP A 110 -39.90 -16.54 -17.25
C ASP A 110 -38.99 -16.72 -16.03
N GLN A 111 -37.93 -17.54 -16.14
CA GLN A 111 -36.94 -17.70 -15.07
C GLN A 111 -36.18 -16.40 -14.81
N ILE A 112 -35.62 -15.77 -15.84
CA ILE A 112 -34.87 -14.52 -15.71
C ILE A 112 -35.78 -13.41 -15.16
N GLN A 113 -37.04 -13.33 -15.61
CA GLN A 113 -38.00 -12.37 -15.05
C GLN A 113 -38.25 -12.60 -13.55
N GLY A 114 -38.24 -13.85 -13.10
CA GLY A 114 -38.31 -14.20 -11.69
C GLY A 114 -37.08 -13.74 -10.90
N GLU A 115 -35.90 -13.91 -11.47
CA GLU A 115 -34.62 -13.45 -10.89
C GLU A 115 -34.60 -11.90 -10.79
N ILE A 116 -34.98 -11.20 -11.87
CA ILE A 116 -35.14 -9.73 -11.88
C ILE A 116 -36.03 -9.27 -10.73
N SER A 117 -37.21 -9.90 -10.60
CA SER A 117 -38.16 -9.53 -9.55
C SER A 117 -37.60 -9.76 -8.14
N ALA A 118 -36.76 -10.78 -7.95
CA ALA A 118 -36.10 -11.05 -6.68
C ALA A 118 -35.02 -9.98 -6.36
N ILE A 119 -34.23 -9.58 -7.37
CA ILE A 119 -33.22 -8.52 -7.22
C ILE A 119 -33.89 -7.19 -6.91
N GLU A 120 -34.94 -6.80 -7.65
CA GLU A 120 -35.71 -5.58 -7.41
C GLU A 120 -36.30 -5.54 -5.98
N GLN A 121 -36.76 -6.69 -5.48
CA GLN A 121 -37.21 -6.80 -4.09
C GLN A 121 -36.04 -6.61 -3.10
N ALA A 122 -34.87 -7.18 -3.38
CA ALA A 122 -33.69 -7.04 -2.52
C ALA A 122 -33.23 -5.57 -2.47
N ILE A 123 -33.15 -4.89 -3.63
CA ILE A 123 -32.86 -3.45 -3.74
C ILE A 123 -33.86 -2.66 -2.91
N SER A 124 -35.15 -2.85 -3.15
CA SER A 124 -36.22 -2.12 -2.44
C SER A 124 -36.18 -2.35 -0.93
N GLN A 125 -35.88 -3.57 -0.47
CA GLN A 125 -35.73 -3.84 0.97
C GLN A 125 -34.51 -3.13 1.55
N MET A 126 -33.38 -3.10 0.83
CA MET A 126 -32.16 -2.44 1.28
C MET A 126 -32.30 -0.92 1.25
N GLU A 127 -32.98 -0.34 0.26
CA GLU A 127 -33.29 1.10 0.22
C GLU A 127 -34.11 1.52 1.45
N MET A 128 -35.13 0.72 1.79
CA MET A 128 -35.99 0.97 2.95
C MET A 128 -35.31 0.66 4.29
N TYR A 129 -34.21 -0.10 4.28
CA TYR A 129 -33.47 -0.39 5.50
C TYR A 129 -32.81 0.88 6.03
N GLN A 130 -33.26 1.29 7.22
CA GLN A 130 -32.66 2.39 7.96
C GLN A 130 -31.54 1.82 8.83
N ILE A 131 -30.31 2.25 8.56
CA ILE A 131 -29.20 1.95 9.45
C ILE A 131 -29.55 2.57 10.79
N PRO A 132 -29.59 1.77 11.89
CA PRO A 132 -29.85 2.32 13.19
C PRO A 132 -28.78 3.38 13.47
N SER A 133 -29.15 4.66 13.41
CA SER A 133 -28.34 5.68 14.04
C SER A 133 -28.40 5.29 15.52
N ASP A 134 -27.28 4.81 16.08
CA ASP A 134 -27.14 4.90 17.51
C ASP A 134 -27.55 6.32 17.83
N GLU A 135 -28.66 6.49 18.57
CA GLU A 135 -29.10 7.80 19.01
C GLU A 135 -27.79 8.52 19.37
N ILE A 136 -27.67 9.79 18.93
CA ILE A 136 -26.60 10.66 19.38
C ILE A 136 -26.81 10.75 20.92
N GLY A 137 -26.64 9.59 21.50
CA GLY A 137 -26.59 9.34 22.93
C GLY A 137 -25.25 9.89 23.34
N SER A 138 -25.32 10.90 24.18
CA SER A 138 -24.25 11.51 24.96
C SER A 138 -22.90 10.83 24.78
N PRO A 139 -21.85 11.57 24.43
CA PRO A 139 -20.51 11.03 24.19
C PRO A 139 -20.16 10.04 25.29
N HIS A 140 -19.82 8.80 24.92
CA HIS A 140 -19.59 7.71 25.86
C HIS A 140 -18.37 7.92 26.75
N ALA A 141 -17.54 8.89 26.41
CA ALA A 141 -16.48 9.40 27.30
C ALA A 141 -16.13 10.83 26.91
N VAL A 142 -16.37 11.76 27.80
CA VAL A 142 -15.71 13.06 27.77
C VAL A 142 -14.60 12.98 28.81
N SER A 143 -13.39 12.70 28.41
CA SER A 143 -12.25 12.90 29.28
C SER A 143 -11.81 14.37 29.15
N ILE A 144 -12.08 15.15 30.17
CA ILE A 144 -11.60 16.52 30.29
C ILE A 144 -10.24 16.44 30.97
N THR A 145 -9.19 16.45 30.17
CA THR A 145 -7.87 16.87 30.62
C THR A 145 -7.70 18.35 30.28
N GLU A 146 -6.95 19.08 31.05
CA GLU A 146 -6.94 20.57 31.04
C GLU A 146 -6.54 21.23 29.72
N GLU A 147 -6.22 20.51 28.65
CA GLU A 147 -5.76 21.05 27.36
C GLU A 147 -6.37 20.46 26.07
N LEU A 148 -7.15 19.37 26.12
CA LEU A 148 -7.74 18.78 24.89
C LEU A 148 -9.15 18.23 25.17
N ILE A 149 -10.09 18.60 24.29
CA ILE A 149 -11.41 17.99 24.22
C ILE A 149 -11.35 16.99 23.05
N GLU A 150 -11.11 15.73 23.36
CA GLU A 150 -11.19 14.66 22.39
C GLU A 150 -12.62 14.14 22.34
N VAL A 151 -13.26 14.33 21.18
CA VAL A 151 -14.63 13.87 20.92
C VAL A 151 -14.52 12.64 20.02
N GLU A 152 -14.64 11.47 20.60
CA GLU A 152 -14.67 10.21 19.88
C GLU A 152 -16.06 10.02 19.24
N TYR A 153 -16.13 10.05 17.91
CA TYR A 153 -17.35 9.75 17.14
C TYR A 153 -17.38 8.24 16.83
N PRO A 154 -18.55 7.58 16.96
CA PRO A 154 -18.66 6.18 16.54
C PRO A 154 -18.50 6.08 15.03
N GLN A 155 -17.47 5.39 14.56
CA GLN A 155 -17.17 5.14 13.14
C GLN A 155 -18.14 4.15 12.48
N THR A 156 -18.93 3.41 13.26
CA THR A 156 -19.83 2.33 12.80
C THR A 156 -20.93 2.75 11.83
N SER A 157 -21.36 4.01 11.81
CA SER A 157 -22.41 4.46 10.88
C SER A 157 -21.91 4.66 9.46
N ILE A 158 -20.70 5.16 9.27
CA ILE A 158 -20.10 5.43 7.94
C ILE A 158 -19.80 4.10 7.23
N GLU A 159 -19.27 3.13 7.96
CA GLU A 159 -18.97 1.81 7.43
C GLU A 159 -20.23 1.05 7.01
N ALA A 160 -21.31 1.15 7.80
CA ALA A 160 -22.60 0.57 7.45
C ALA A 160 -23.27 1.27 6.25
N ASP A 161 -23.12 2.60 6.12
CA ASP A 161 -23.62 3.35 4.96
C ASP A 161 -22.84 2.93 3.70
N LEU A 162 -21.52 2.80 3.77
CA LEU A 162 -20.69 2.35 2.66
C LEU A 162 -21.04 0.93 2.22
N LEU A 163 -21.22 -0.01 3.16
CA LEU A 163 -21.63 -1.38 2.85
C LEU A 163 -23.02 -1.44 2.20
N LYS A 164 -23.95 -0.58 2.64
CA LYS A 164 -25.27 -0.47 2.02
C LYS A 164 -25.16 0.03 0.58
N GLU A 165 -24.37 1.07 0.34
CA GLU A 165 -24.14 1.64 -0.98
C GLU A 165 -23.50 0.60 -1.92
N GLN A 166 -22.43 -0.07 -1.45
CA GLN A 166 -21.78 -1.15 -2.21
C GLN A 166 -22.78 -2.24 -2.59
N PHE A 167 -23.60 -2.72 -1.66
CA PHE A 167 -24.63 -3.72 -1.95
C PHE A 167 -25.61 -3.24 -3.01
N LEU A 168 -26.06 -1.97 -2.93
CA LEU A 168 -27.02 -1.42 -3.91
C LEU A 168 -26.39 -1.35 -5.30
N VAL A 169 -25.15 -0.87 -5.43
CA VAL A 169 -24.42 -0.80 -6.70
C VAL A 169 -24.24 -2.20 -7.30
N GLU A 170 -23.85 -3.19 -6.49
CA GLU A 170 -23.71 -4.57 -6.94
C GLU A 170 -25.05 -5.14 -7.45
N GLN A 171 -26.14 -4.93 -6.72
CA GLN A 171 -27.47 -5.40 -7.13
C GLN A 171 -28.00 -4.66 -8.35
N GLU A 172 -27.71 -3.37 -8.52
CA GLU A 172 -28.07 -2.61 -9.71
C GLU A 172 -27.33 -3.10 -10.96
N LEU A 173 -26.04 -3.42 -10.83
CA LEU A 173 -25.24 -4.03 -11.89
C LEU A 173 -25.83 -5.39 -12.29
N GLU A 174 -26.12 -6.27 -11.31
CA GLU A 174 -26.73 -7.57 -11.55
C GLU A 174 -28.11 -7.41 -12.23
N LEU A 175 -28.92 -6.45 -11.79
CA LEU A 175 -30.21 -6.14 -12.40
C LEU A 175 -30.07 -5.73 -13.87
N SER A 176 -29.08 -4.88 -14.17
CA SER A 176 -28.77 -4.45 -15.54
C SER A 176 -28.40 -5.63 -16.42
N GLN A 177 -27.52 -6.53 -15.94
CA GLN A 177 -27.13 -7.75 -16.64
C GLN A 177 -28.33 -8.68 -16.91
N LYS A 178 -29.20 -8.88 -15.90
CA LYS A 178 -30.39 -9.72 -16.05
C LYS A 178 -31.39 -9.12 -17.05
N ASN A 179 -31.55 -7.80 -17.06
CA ASN A 179 -32.38 -7.12 -18.03
C ASN A 179 -31.84 -7.29 -19.47
N ALA A 180 -30.51 -7.17 -19.66
CA ALA A 180 -29.89 -7.42 -20.97
C ALA A 180 -30.11 -8.89 -21.41
N GLN A 181 -29.95 -9.87 -20.51
CA GLN A 181 -30.20 -11.27 -20.81
C GLN A 181 -31.67 -11.51 -21.21
N LEU A 182 -32.62 -10.92 -20.50
CA LEU A 182 -34.05 -11.03 -20.84
C LEU A 182 -34.34 -10.44 -22.20
N GLN A 183 -33.74 -9.29 -22.54
CA GLN A 183 -33.86 -8.68 -23.84
C GLN A 183 -33.34 -9.58 -24.95
N THR A 184 -32.17 -10.19 -24.76
CA THR A 184 -31.59 -11.16 -25.70
C THR A 184 -32.53 -12.35 -25.94
N ILE A 185 -33.10 -12.96 -24.90
CA ILE A 185 -34.06 -14.06 -25.06
C ILE A 185 -35.32 -13.62 -25.81
N ASN A 186 -35.83 -12.42 -25.51
CA ASN A 186 -36.99 -11.88 -26.22
C ASN A 186 -36.71 -11.61 -27.72
N ASN A 187 -35.50 -11.15 -28.05
CA ASN A 187 -35.05 -10.97 -29.43
C ASN A 187 -35.01 -12.30 -30.14
N GLN A 188 -34.43 -13.35 -29.54
CA GLN A 188 -34.39 -14.71 -30.08
C GLN A 188 -35.78 -15.27 -30.30
N LEU A 189 -36.73 -15.09 -29.38
CA LEU A 189 -38.11 -15.47 -29.56
C LEU A 189 -38.77 -14.78 -30.72
N ALA A 190 -38.51 -13.48 -30.91
CA ALA A 190 -39.03 -12.70 -32.01
C ALA A 190 -38.44 -13.16 -33.36
N GLU A 191 -37.14 -13.43 -33.41
CA GLU A 191 -36.43 -13.93 -34.56
C GLU A 191 -36.92 -15.34 -34.96
N LEU A 192 -36.99 -16.27 -33.99
CA LEU A 192 -37.51 -17.62 -34.22
C LEU A 192 -38.92 -17.60 -34.79
N ARG A 193 -39.77 -16.69 -34.35
CA ARG A 193 -41.13 -16.54 -34.88
C ARG A 193 -41.17 -15.94 -36.28
N THR A 194 -40.11 -15.18 -36.68
CA THR A 194 -40.04 -14.52 -37.96
C THR A 194 -39.31 -15.34 -39.02
N THR A 195 -38.17 -15.93 -38.65
CA THR A 195 -37.29 -16.70 -39.56
C THR A 195 -37.58 -18.20 -39.57
N GLY A 196 -38.09 -18.72 -38.44
CA GLY A 196 -38.57 -20.08 -38.32
C GLY A 196 -37.53 -21.13 -38.03
N ASP A 197 -36.27 -20.98 -38.47
CA ASP A 197 -35.23 -22.01 -38.32
C ASP A 197 -33.84 -21.49 -37.97
N THR A 198 -33.56 -20.21 -38.12
CA THR A 198 -32.27 -19.62 -37.80
C THR A 198 -32.38 -18.71 -36.58
N LEU A 199 -31.47 -18.84 -35.62
CA LEU A 199 -31.35 -17.95 -34.48
C LEU A 199 -29.97 -17.36 -34.41
N THR A 200 -29.93 -16.09 -34.00
CA THR A 200 -28.71 -15.36 -33.65
C THR A 200 -28.52 -15.36 -32.15
N VAL A 201 -27.33 -15.67 -31.70
CA VAL A 201 -26.93 -15.53 -30.29
C VAL A 201 -26.27 -14.19 -30.11
N GLU A 202 -26.85 -13.38 -29.27
CA GLU A 202 -26.33 -12.05 -28.88
C GLU A 202 -25.46 -12.16 -27.64
N SER A 203 -24.49 -11.24 -27.52
CA SER A 203 -23.64 -11.16 -26.31
C SER A 203 -24.46 -10.68 -25.11
N PRO A 204 -24.46 -11.40 -24.00
CA PRO A 204 -24.98 -10.89 -22.75
C PRO A 204 -24.00 -9.96 -22.02
N TYR A 205 -22.76 -9.85 -22.53
CA TYR A 205 -21.64 -9.19 -21.89
C TYR A 205 -21.03 -8.12 -22.79
N GLU A 206 -20.43 -7.14 -22.17
CA GLU A 206 -19.58 -6.13 -22.80
C GLU A 206 -18.11 -6.52 -22.60
N GLY A 207 -17.29 -6.37 -23.65
CA GLY A 207 -15.86 -6.69 -23.55
C GLY A 207 -15.20 -6.90 -24.91
N THR A 208 -14.03 -7.47 -24.90
CA THR A 208 -13.26 -7.83 -26.09
C THR A 208 -13.25 -9.34 -26.29
N VAL A 209 -13.57 -9.82 -27.49
CA VAL A 209 -13.48 -11.24 -27.84
C VAL A 209 -12.01 -11.68 -27.76
N SER A 210 -11.64 -12.41 -26.72
CA SER A 210 -10.26 -12.85 -26.53
C SER A 210 -9.95 -14.15 -27.26
N GLN A 211 -10.96 -15.03 -27.45
CA GLN A 211 -10.76 -16.32 -28.08
C GLN A 211 -12.02 -16.85 -28.75
N LEU A 212 -11.84 -17.40 -29.98
CA LEU A 212 -12.87 -18.11 -30.73
C LEU A 212 -12.47 -19.57 -30.94
N HIS A 213 -13.29 -20.51 -30.51
CA HIS A 213 -13.05 -21.93 -30.72
C HIS A 213 -13.79 -22.43 -31.99
N VAL A 214 -13.13 -22.31 -33.14
CA VAL A 214 -13.69 -22.71 -34.45
C VAL A 214 -14.09 -24.18 -34.50
N ASN A 215 -13.47 -25.03 -33.68
CA ASN A 215 -13.84 -26.44 -33.55
C ASN A 215 -15.09 -26.68 -32.68
N LEU A 216 -15.71 -25.59 -32.19
CA LEU A 216 -16.86 -25.64 -31.27
C LEU A 216 -16.56 -26.42 -29.99
N ASP A 217 -15.34 -26.24 -29.46
CA ASP A 217 -14.96 -26.67 -28.12
C ASP A 217 -15.56 -25.69 -27.11
N ASP A 218 -15.95 -26.20 -25.95
CA ASP A 218 -16.54 -25.37 -24.89
C ASP A 218 -15.47 -24.68 -24.01
N PRO A 219 -15.58 -23.36 -23.82
CA PRO A 219 -16.53 -22.39 -24.39
C PRO A 219 -16.26 -22.08 -25.86
N VAL A 220 -17.28 -21.72 -26.66
CA VAL A 220 -17.09 -21.37 -28.08
C VAL A 220 -16.54 -19.98 -28.28
N ILE A 221 -16.85 -19.03 -27.37
CA ILE A 221 -16.35 -17.67 -27.35
C ILE A 221 -15.95 -17.33 -25.92
N THR A 222 -14.79 -16.70 -25.76
CA THR A 222 -14.38 -16.07 -24.49
C THR A 222 -14.32 -14.57 -24.70
N ILE A 223 -15.00 -13.83 -23.84
CA ILE A 223 -15.06 -12.37 -23.84
C ILE A 223 -14.33 -11.89 -22.58
N GLN A 224 -13.31 -11.06 -22.73
CA GLN A 224 -12.61 -10.44 -21.60
C GLN A 224 -13.22 -9.09 -21.29
N ASN A 225 -13.43 -8.80 -20.01
CA ASN A 225 -13.83 -7.48 -19.57
C ASN A 225 -12.74 -6.44 -19.95
N ASN A 226 -13.16 -5.24 -20.32
CA ASN A 226 -12.26 -4.14 -20.66
C ASN A 226 -11.57 -3.55 -19.41
N ASP A 227 -12.15 -3.74 -18.23
CA ASP A 227 -11.52 -3.35 -16.98
C ASP A 227 -10.31 -4.23 -16.70
N VAL A 228 -9.23 -3.60 -16.27
CA VAL A 228 -7.98 -4.28 -15.95
C VAL A 228 -7.58 -4.02 -14.51
N LEU A 229 -6.89 -5.00 -13.93
CA LEU A 229 -6.26 -4.91 -12.62
C LEU A 229 -4.79 -5.34 -12.73
N ALA A 230 -3.97 -4.89 -11.78
CA ALA A 230 -2.59 -5.35 -11.72
C ALA A 230 -2.49 -6.59 -10.82
N VAL A 231 -1.86 -7.64 -11.33
CA VAL A 231 -1.60 -8.88 -10.59
C VAL A 231 -0.11 -9.01 -10.36
N GLY A 232 0.25 -9.19 -9.10
CA GLY A 232 1.63 -9.46 -8.67
C GLY A 232 1.71 -10.71 -7.80
N GLU A 233 2.92 -11.01 -7.34
CA GLU A 233 3.22 -12.21 -6.56
C GLU A 233 3.99 -11.86 -5.29
N LEU A 234 3.57 -12.47 -4.17
CA LEU A 234 4.20 -12.36 -2.87
C LEU A 234 4.84 -13.67 -2.45
N THR A 235 5.97 -13.58 -1.78
CA THR A 235 6.55 -14.71 -1.04
C THR A 235 5.75 -15.01 0.23
N GLU A 236 6.03 -16.14 0.89
CA GLU A 236 5.37 -16.50 2.15
C GLU A 236 5.55 -15.44 3.25
N GLN A 237 6.76 -14.88 3.33
CA GLN A 237 7.08 -13.86 4.33
C GLN A 237 6.33 -12.55 4.05
N GLU A 238 6.31 -12.09 2.81
CA GLU A 238 5.60 -10.88 2.39
C GLU A 238 4.09 -11.05 2.55
N ARG A 239 3.56 -12.25 2.20
CA ARG A 239 2.13 -12.58 2.39
C ARG A 239 1.69 -12.45 3.85
N ALA A 240 2.55 -12.86 4.79
CA ALA A 240 2.24 -12.78 6.23
C ALA A 240 2.09 -11.34 6.75
N GLN A 241 2.67 -10.36 6.05
CA GLN A 241 2.66 -8.94 6.41
C GLN A 241 1.70 -8.12 5.54
N MET A 242 1.18 -8.72 4.45
CA MET A 242 0.30 -8.04 3.51
C MET A 242 -1.15 -8.09 3.98
N GLU A 243 -1.81 -6.94 3.94
CA GLU A 243 -3.22 -6.77 4.24
C GLU A 243 -3.95 -6.18 3.02
N GLU A 244 -5.21 -6.55 2.87
CA GLU A 244 -6.12 -5.93 1.90
C GLU A 244 -6.41 -4.48 2.32
N GLY A 245 -6.64 -3.60 1.35
CA GLY A 245 -6.89 -2.18 1.59
C GLY A 245 -5.63 -1.30 1.64
N ARG A 246 -4.41 -1.85 1.53
CA ARG A 246 -3.19 -1.05 1.47
C ARG A 246 -3.10 -0.26 0.17
N ALA A 247 -2.68 1.00 0.27
CA ALA A 247 -2.45 1.85 -0.89
C ALA A 247 -1.30 1.30 -1.75
N ALA A 248 -1.47 1.36 -3.06
CA ALA A 248 -0.47 0.91 -4.03
C ALA A 248 -0.39 1.91 -5.20
N GLU A 249 0.79 2.04 -5.76
CA GLU A 249 1.05 2.79 -6.99
C GLU A 249 1.47 1.80 -8.07
N VAL A 250 0.79 1.82 -9.22
CA VAL A 250 1.06 0.94 -10.36
C VAL A 250 1.67 1.75 -11.49
N ALA A 251 2.92 1.47 -11.83
CA ALA A 251 3.62 2.12 -12.92
C ALA A 251 3.60 1.24 -14.17
N VAL A 252 2.94 1.71 -15.24
CA VAL A 252 2.84 1.02 -16.53
C VAL A 252 3.90 1.59 -17.46
N HIS A 253 4.92 0.78 -17.77
CA HIS A 253 6.10 1.25 -18.50
C HIS A 253 5.83 1.60 -19.97
N GLU A 254 4.97 0.82 -20.62
CA GLU A 254 4.68 0.95 -22.06
C GLU A 254 4.06 2.29 -22.43
N ILE A 255 3.23 2.83 -21.55
CA ILE A 255 2.55 4.12 -21.74
C ILE A 255 3.11 5.24 -20.85
N GLY A 256 4.01 4.91 -19.91
CA GLY A 256 4.64 5.86 -19.00
C GLY A 256 3.71 6.46 -17.96
N THR A 257 2.58 5.82 -17.67
CA THR A 257 1.54 6.27 -16.72
C THR A 257 1.73 5.61 -15.36
N ARG A 258 1.35 6.35 -14.30
CA ARG A 258 1.27 5.85 -12.93
C ARG A 258 -0.16 6.00 -12.45
N LEU A 259 -0.66 4.94 -11.87
CA LEU A 259 -2.02 4.83 -11.38
C LEU A 259 -1.99 4.57 -9.89
N ASP A 260 -2.79 5.33 -9.16
CA ASP A 260 -3.02 5.08 -7.74
C ASP A 260 -4.08 4.00 -7.60
N GLY A 261 -3.83 3.06 -6.71
CA GLY A 261 -4.71 1.92 -6.50
C GLY A 261 -4.67 1.41 -5.07
N VAL A 262 -5.40 0.33 -4.87
CA VAL A 262 -5.53 -0.33 -3.56
C VAL A 262 -5.37 -1.83 -3.74
N VAL A 263 -4.70 -2.49 -2.81
CA VAL A 263 -4.64 -3.95 -2.74
C VAL A 263 -6.04 -4.48 -2.45
N GLU A 264 -6.71 -4.99 -3.48
CA GLU A 264 -8.09 -5.47 -3.40
C GLU A 264 -8.17 -6.87 -2.80
N GLU A 265 -7.29 -7.75 -3.26
CA GLU A 265 -7.30 -9.15 -2.85
C GLU A 265 -5.89 -9.68 -2.64
N VAL A 266 -5.70 -10.44 -1.58
CA VAL A 266 -4.47 -11.19 -1.32
C VAL A 266 -4.82 -12.66 -1.13
N SER A 267 -4.43 -13.49 -2.10
CA SER A 267 -4.78 -14.91 -2.09
C SER A 267 -4.35 -15.60 -0.78
N LYS A 268 -5.23 -16.45 -0.28
CA LYS A 268 -4.98 -17.34 0.86
C LYS A 268 -4.32 -18.65 0.45
N SER A 269 -4.34 -18.95 -0.86
CA SER A 269 -3.76 -20.16 -1.41
C SER A 269 -2.65 -19.80 -2.39
N PRO A 270 -1.51 -20.49 -2.35
CA PRO A 270 -0.45 -20.27 -3.32
C PRO A 270 -0.85 -20.82 -4.70
N ASN A 271 -0.17 -20.35 -5.74
CA ASN A 271 -0.35 -20.86 -7.11
C ASN A 271 -0.01 -22.34 -7.23
N GLU A 272 1.09 -22.73 -6.59
CA GLU A 272 1.59 -24.12 -6.57
C GLU A 272 2.08 -24.47 -5.17
N ILE A 273 1.89 -25.72 -4.76
CA ILE A 273 2.38 -26.24 -3.49
C ILE A 273 3.42 -27.31 -3.77
N GLU A 274 4.70 -26.97 -3.57
CA GLU A 274 5.81 -27.89 -3.69
C GLU A 274 6.64 -27.86 -2.38
N ILE A 275 7.14 -29.04 -1.95
CA ILE A 275 7.88 -29.17 -0.68
C ILE A 275 9.27 -28.48 -0.76
N GLU A 276 9.85 -28.40 -1.94
CA GLU A 276 11.22 -27.93 -2.15
C GLU A 276 11.29 -26.47 -2.62
N LYS A 277 10.17 -25.84 -2.90
CA LYS A 277 10.11 -24.44 -3.36
C LYS A 277 9.28 -23.60 -2.40
N GLU A 278 9.63 -22.34 -2.28
CA GLU A 278 8.84 -21.34 -1.57
C GLU A 278 7.50 -21.12 -2.27
N SER A 279 6.43 -21.07 -1.49
CA SER A 279 5.09 -20.86 -2.01
C SER A 279 4.91 -19.40 -2.43
N ILE A 280 4.28 -19.19 -3.58
CA ILE A 280 4.03 -17.89 -4.17
C ILE A 280 2.53 -17.60 -4.12
N TYR A 281 2.17 -16.45 -3.55
CA TYR A 281 0.79 -16.01 -3.35
C TYR A 281 0.46 -14.86 -4.28
N PRO A 282 -0.50 -15.01 -5.20
CA PRO A 282 -0.94 -13.90 -6.03
C PRO A 282 -1.70 -12.85 -5.20
N PHE A 283 -1.56 -11.60 -5.61
CA PHE A 283 -2.36 -10.49 -5.11
C PHE A 283 -2.83 -9.62 -6.27
N LYS A 284 -3.91 -8.88 -6.04
CA LYS A 284 -4.54 -8.02 -7.02
C LYS A 284 -4.56 -6.59 -6.50
N VAL A 285 -4.28 -5.64 -7.38
CA VAL A 285 -4.42 -4.21 -7.13
C VAL A 285 -5.46 -3.66 -8.08
N ALA A 286 -6.53 -3.15 -7.53
CA ALA A 286 -7.52 -2.37 -8.25
C ALA A 286 -7.08 -0.90 -8.28
N PHE A 287 -7.33 -0.23 -9.39
CA PHE A 287 -7.06 1.19 -9.56
C PHE A 287 -8.17 1.83 -10.38
N GLU A 288 -8.43 3.11 -10.14
CA GLU A 288 -9.38 3.86 -10.94
C GLU A 288 -8.78 4.14 -12.32
N THR A 289 -9.44 3.61 -13.32
CA THR A 289 -9.09 3.88 -14.71
C THR A 289 -9.76 5.21 -15.10
N GLY A 290 -8.95 6.27 -15.19
CA GLY A 290 -9.41 7.56 -15.70
C GLY A 290 -9.52 7.57 -17.25
N ASP A 291 -9.26 8.73 -17.85
CA ASP A 291 -9.27 8.91 -19.32
C ASP A 291 -8.26 7.99 -20.06
N ASP A 292 -7.29 7.43 -19.35
CA ASP A 292 -6.24 6.54 -19.91
C ASP A 292 -6.67 5.05 -19.96
N ALA A 293 -7.89 4.71 -19.56
CA ALA A 293 -8.38 3.32 -19.49
C ALA A 293 -8.28 2.57 -20.84
N GLU A 294 -8.53 3.27 -21.94
CA GLU A 294 -8.48 2.68 -23.30
C GLU A 294 -7.05 2.27 -23.73
N GLU A 295 -6.00 2.81 -23.08
CA GLU A 295 -4.61 2.52 -23.39
C GLU A 295 -4.05 1.35 -22.54
N LEU A 296 -4.80 0.91 -21.50
CA LEU A 296 -4.39 -0.16 -20.61
C LEU A 296 -4.78 -1.52 -21.19
N LEU A 297 -3.80 -2.24 -21.70
CA LEU A 297 -4.05 -3.55 -22.30
C LEU A 297 -3.63 -4.68 -21.35
N PRO A 298 -4.43 -5.75 -21.22
CA PRO A 298 -4.02 -6.98 -20.55
C PRO A 298 -2.69 -7.48 -21.13
N GLY A 299 -1.79 -7.94 -20.24
CA GLY A 299 -0.46 -8.41 -20.60
C GLY A 299 0.64 -7.38 -20.48
N TYR A 300 0.35 -6.09 -20.29
CA TYR A 300 1.38 -5.09 -20.00
C TYR A 300 2.05 -5.38 -18.65
N HIS A 301 3.39 -5.25 -18.63
CA HIS A 301 4.17 -5.40 -17.42
C HIS A 301 4.15 -4.10 -16.63
N VAL A 302 4.03 -4.23 -15.32
CA VAL A 302 3.93 -3.10 -14.40
C VAL A 302 4.85 -3.28 -13.21
N ASP A 303 5.28 -2.16 -12.63
CA ASP A 303 5.88 -2.14 -11.29
C ASP A 303 4.85 -1.67 -10.28
N ILE A 304 4.64 -2.47 -9.25
CA ILE A 304 3.67 -2.21 -8.19
C ILE A 304 4.45 -1.82 -6.93
N ALA A 305 4.18 -0.63 -6.41
CA ALA A 305 4.77 -0.12 -5.16
C ALA A 305 3.69 -0.04 -4.09
N ILE A 306 3.68 -0.99 -3.16
CA ILE A 306 2.67 -1.10 -2.10
C ILE A 306 3.19 -0.39 -0.85
N THR A 307 2.39 0.48 -0.26
CA THR A 307 2.70 1.15 1.01
C THR A 307 2.51 0.16 2.16
N MET A 308 3.64 -0.20 2.80
CA MET A 308 3.63 -1.14 3.93
C MET A 308 3.42 -0.43 5.25
N ASP A 309 4.08 0.71 5.42
CA ASP A 309 3.93 1.55 6.61
C ASP A 309 4.20 3.01 6.28
N GLU A 310 3.59 3.92 7.02
CA GLU A 310 3.69 5.36 6.80
C GLU A 310 3.74 6.12 8.14
N SER A 311 4.62 7.11 8.21
CA SER A 311 4.68 8.03 9.34
C SER A 311 4.80 9.46 8.80
N LEU A 312 3.75 10.24 8.96
CA LEU A 312 3.70 11.63 8.48
C LEU A 312 4.29 12.57 9.52
N GLY A 313 5.15 13.50 9.05
CA GLY A 313 5.78 14.47 9.94
C GLY A 313 6.75 13.85 10.94
N ALA A 314 7.30 12.68 10.65
CA ALA A 314 8.22 11.98 11.54
C ALA A 314 9.47 12.81 11.85
N THR A 315 9.92 12.79 13.11
CA THR A 315 11.24 13.29 13.47
C THR A 315 12.28 12.25 13.05
N VAL A 316 13.17 12.64 12.12
CA VAL A 316 14.14 11.70 11.55
C VAL A 316 15.58 12.14 11.78
N LEU A 317 16.45 11.13 11.81
CA LEU A 317 17.89 11.26 11.85
C LEU A 317 18.54 10.41 10.76
N PHE A 318 19.72 10.82 10.32
CA PHE A 318 20.55 9.95 9.51
C PHE A 318 20.99 8.71 10.34
N GLU A 319 20.90 7.51 9.76
CA GLU A 319 21.31 6.28 10.43
C GLU A 319 22.73 6.37 11.04
N LYS A 320 23.63 7.11 10.35
CA LYS A 320 25.02 7.33 10.80
C LYS A 320 25.14 8.13 12.11
N ALA A 321 24.06 8.79 12.56
CA ALA A 321 24.03 9.50 13.84
C ALA A 321 23.62 8.60 15.00
N ILE A 322 23.10 7.42 14.72
CA ILE A 322 22.59 6.47 15.70
C ILE A 322 23.64 5.41 16.01
N PHE A 323 23.89 5.15 17.27
CA PHE A 323 24.83 4.15 17.72
C PHE A 323 24.23 3.31 18.86
N ALA A 324 24.03 2.02 18.64
CA ALA A 324 23.48 1.09 19.61
C ALA A 324 22.19 1.63 20.32
N ASP A 325 21.20 2.05 19.51
CA ASP A 325 19.91 2.60 19.95
C ASP A 325 20.01 3.84 20.84
N ALA A 326 21.05 4.63 20.61
CA ALA A 326 21.25 5.89 21.28
C ALA A 326 21.87 6.92 20.32
N VAL A 327 21.72 8.18 20.66
CA VAL A 327 22.33 9.31 20.01
C VAL A 327 23.15 10.11 21.00
N TRP A 328 24.02 10.96 20.48
CA TRP A 328 24.79 11.92 21.28
C TRP A 328 24.30 13.31 20.98
N LYS A 329 23.54 13.88 21.91
CA LYS A 329 22.90 15.20 21.79
C LYS A 329 23.85 16.30 22.28
N MET A 330 23.71 17.49 21.68
CA MET A 330 24.34 18.70 22.17
C MET A 330 23.40 19.37 23.19
N THR A 331 23.90 19.62 24.39
CA THR A 331 23.16 20.41 25.38
C THR A 331 23.40 21.92 25.20
N GLU A 332 22.49 22.73 25.71
CA GLU A 332 22.64 24.19 25.72
C GLU A 332 23.91 24.68 26.49
N GLU A 333 24.40 23.87 27.42
CA GLU A 333 25.59 24.11 28.23
C GLU A 333 26.91 23.77 27.50
N GLY A 334 26.85 23.32 26.25
CA GLY A 334 28.03 22.92 25.45
C GLY A 334 28.63 21.59 25.87
N ARG A 335 27.79 20.67 26.33
CA ARG A 335 28.16 19.27 26.66
C ARG A 335 27.52 18.30 25.72
N ILE A 336 28.04 17.09 25.65
CA ILE A 336 27.42 15.99 24.94
C ILE A 336 26.77 15.02 25.93
N GLU A 337 25.54 14.63 25.62
CA GLU A 337 24.80 13.66 26.40
C GLU A 337 24.38 12.48 25.53
N LYS A 338 24.51 11.29 26.09
CA LYS A 338 24.02 10.08 25.46
C LYS A 338 22.55 9.92 25.82
N GLU A 339 21.70 9.89 24.81
CA GLU A 339 20.25 9.68 24.95
C GLU A 339 19.84 8.39 24.25
N SER A 340 19.08 7.55 24.92
CA SER A 340 18.45 6.38 24.30
C SER A 340 17.31 6.82 23.44
N ILE A 341 17.15 6.17 22.30
CA ILE A 341 16.07 6.49 21.36
C ILE A 341 15.20 5.26 21.13
N GLU A 342 13.93 5.52 20.85
CA GLU A 342 13.03 4.54 20.27
C GLU A 342 12.99 4.77 18.75
N ARG A 343 13.31 3.72 17.99
CA ARG A 343 13.33 3.79 16.52
C ARG A 343 11.98 3.42 15.97
N GLY A 344 11.51 4.20 15.00
CA GLY A 344 10.38 3.87 14.14
C GLY A 344 10.84 3.34 12.79
N LEU A 345 10.23 3.86 11.73
CA LEU A 345 10.51 3.45 10.36
C LEU A 345 11.96 3.73 9.95
N HIS A 346 12.51 2.83 9.14
CA HIS A 346 13.82 2.99 8.52
C HIS A 346 13.70 2.96 7.00
N VAL A 347 13.95 4.09 6.37
CA VAL A 347 13.86 4.22 4.92
C VAL A 347 15.15 4.83 4.38
N GLU A 348 15.82 4.11 3.49
CA GLU A 348 17.12 4.48 2.91
C GLU A 348 18.20 4.71 3.99
N ASP A 349 18.66 5.96 4.16
CA ASP A 349 19.71 6.36 5.09
C ASP A 349 19.18 7.16 6.29
N VAL A 350 17.87 7.23 6.47
CA VAL A 350 17.21 7.94 7.57
C VAL A 350 16.35 7.00 8.40
N VAL A 351 16.33 7.27 9.68
CA VAL A 351 15.59 6.50 10.69
C VAL A 351 14.68 7.46 11.44
N GLU A 352 13.43 7.08 11.57
CA GLU A 352 12.48 7.75 12.44
C GLU A 352 12.87 7.56 13.89
N VAL A 353 12.74 8.61 14.67
CA VAL A 353 12.94 8.62 16.11
C VAL A 353 11.60 8.95 16.76
N VAL A 354 10.98 7.93 17.34
CA VAL A 354 9.66 8.04 18.00
C VAL A 354 9.80 8.75 19.34
N ASP A 355 10.88 8.46 20.08
CA ASP A 355 11.18 9.06 21.37
C ASP A 355 12.70 9.25 21.55
N GLY A 356 13.08 10.24 22.38
CA GLY A 356 14.46 10.55 22.77
C GLY A 356 15.08 11.75 22.04
N VAL A 357 14.55 12.21 20.90
CA VAL A 357 15.06 13.39 20.19
C VAL A 357 13.92 14.25 19.67
N GLU A 358 13.96 15.54 19.99
CA GLU A 358 13.03 16.52 19.48
C GLU A 358 13.51 17.10 18.13
N ARG A 359 12.55 17.64 17.38
CA ARG A 359 12.84 18.29 16.10
C ARG A 359 13.79 19.47 16.27
N GLY A 360 14.85 19.49 15.47
CA GLY A 360 15.83 20.59 15.45
C GLY A 360 16.97 20.43 16.44
N GLU A 361 16.98 19.40 17.27
CA GLU A 361 18.10 19.09 18.16
C GLU A 361 19.34 18.69 17.38
N PHE A 362 20.50 19.09 17.89
CA PHE A 362 21.78 18.72 17.32
C PHE A 362 22.27 17.39 17.89
N VAL A 363 22.60 16.47 17.00
CA VAL A 363 23.20 15.18 17.33
C VAL A 363 24.53 14.98 16.59
N ALA A 364 25.44 14.26 17.21
CA ALA A 364 26.75 13.96 16.60
C ALA A 364 26.55 12.99 15.42
N LEU A 365 27.04 13.37 14.25
CA LEU A 365 27.10 12.50 13.08
C LEU A 365 28.34 11.60 13.22
N LYS A 366 28.17 10.27 13.08
CA LYS A 366 29.24 9.27 13.26
C LYS A 366 29.85 9.28 14.68
N PRO A 367 29.04 8.99 15.71
CA PRO A 367 29.56 8.97 17.08
C PRO A 367 30.68 7.93 17.27
N SER A 368 31.60 8.25 18.18
CA SER A 368 32.75 7.41 18.49
C SER A 368 32.61 6.77 19.88
N ASN A 369 33.18 5.58 20.05
CA ASN A 369 33.26 4.90 21.36
C ASN A 369 34.04 5.73 22.42
N SER A 370 34.77 6.77 22.00
CA SER A 370 35.49 7.66 22.90
C SER A 370 34.61 8.75 23.51
N PHE A 371 33.36 8.92 23.08
CA PHE A 371 32.46 9.90 23.64
C PHE A 371 32.05 9.51 25.06
N GLN A 372 31.95 10.51 25.93
CA GLN A 372 31.59 10.32 27.31
C GLN A 372 30.42 11.24 27.69
N HIS A 373 29.47 10.67 28.35
CA HIS A 373 28.28 11.41 28.81
C HIS A 373 28.66 12.56 29.75
N GLY A 374 28.12 13.73 29.52
CA GLY A 374 28.39 14.97 30.28
C GLY A 374 29.71 15.66 29.92
N ALA A 375 30.50 15.12 28.99
CA ALA A 375 31.78 15.73 28.58
C ALA A 375 31.58 16.99 27.78
N GLN A 376 32.51 17.95 27.92
CA GLN A 376 32.62 19.06 26.99
C GLN A 376 33.05 18.55 25.62
N PHE A 377 32.63 19.19 24.54
CA PHE A 377 33.03 18.80 23.21
C PHE A 377 33.82 19.89 22.47
N ILE A 378 34.68 19.43 21.58
CA ILE A 378 35.37 20.26 20.62
C ILE A 378 34.95 19.81 19.23
N THR A 379 34.60 20.80 18.39
CA THR A 379 34.20 20.56 17.00
C THR A 379 35.00 21.47 16.06
N PRO A 380 35.31 21.03 14.84
CA PRO A 380 35.97 21.87 13.85
C PRO A 380 35.09 23.04 13.47
N LEU A 381 35.70 24.25 13.45
CA LEU A 381 35.01 25.45 13.02
C LEU A 381 34.75 25.41 11.50
N GLN A 382 33.49 25.50 11.14
CA GLN A 382 33.08 25.67 9.75
C GLN A 382 33.18 27.17 9.37
N THR A 383 34.34 27.63 8.97
CA THR A 383 34.61 29.04 8.69
C THR A 383 33.72 29.67 7.63
N LYS A 384 33.13 28.88 6.76
CA LYS A 384 32.18 29.32 5.71
C LYS A 384 30.81 29.78 6.25
N GLN A 385 30.45 29.33 7.45
CA GLN A 385 29.15 29.63 8.09
C GLN A 385 29.25 30.68 9.21
N LEU A 386 30.48 31.17 9.51
CA LEU A 386 30.68 32.18 10.53
C LEU A 386 30.18 33.54 10.07
N THR A 387 29.19 34.06 10.75
CA THR A 387 28.69 35.44 10.59
C THR A 387 29.26 36.35 11.71
N LYS A 388 29.18 37.65 11.53
CA LYS A 388 29.60 38.60 12.59
C LYS A 388 28.79 38.45 13.89
N GLU A 389 27.56 37.96 13.78
CA GLU A 389 26.69 37.70 14.94
C GLU A 389 27.14 36.51 15.75
N SER A 390 27.75 35.49 15.09
CA SER A 390 28.32 34.31 15.77
C SER A 390 29.39 34.60 16.80
N PHE A 391 29.97 35.81 16.73
CA PHE A 391 31.05 36.26 17.66
C PHE A 391 30.56 37.17 18.79
N LYS A 392 29.28 37.55 18.80
CA LYS A 392 28.77 38.61 19.70
C LYS A 392 28.62 38.12 21.15
N ASP A 393 28.30 36.82 21.34
CA ASP A 393 28.06 36.21 22.65
C ASP A 393 29.07 35.10 23.01
N ALA A 394 30.00 34.79 22.10
CA ALA A 394 30.96 33.72 22.34
C ALA A 394 32.18 34.23 23.08
N LYS A 395 32.59 33.57 24.14
CA LYS A 395 33.92 33.72 24.77
C LYS A 395 35.00 33.14 23.81
N TRP A 396 35.06 33.73 22.60
CA TRP A 396 35.86 33.20 21.50
C TRP A 396 37.35 33.02 21.82
N LEU A 397 37.89 33.86 22.73
CA LEU A 397 39.30 33.81 23.10
C LEU A 397 39.60 32.61 23.99
N GLU A 398 38.70 32.29 24.90
CA GLU A 398 38.77 31.07 25.78
C GLU A 398 38.66 29.82 24.94
N SER A 399 37.69 29.74 24.04
CA SER A 399 37.45 28.62 23.12
C SER A 399 38.62 28.45 22.15
N PHE A 400 39.24 29.54 21.65
CA PHE A 400 40.38 29.48 20.76
C PHE A 400 41.62 28.92 21.48
N ILE A 401 41.89 29.39 22.72
CA ILE A 401 43.02 28.94 23.54
C ILE A 401 42.84 27.43 23.89
N THR A 402 41.66 27.05 24.30
CA THR A 402 41.33 25.62 24.63
C THR A 402 41.49 24.73 23.40
N GLY A 403 41.02 25.16 22.23
CA GLY A 403 41.19 24.44 20.98
C GLY A 403 42.64 24.31 20.48
N LEU A 404 43.50 25.30 20.85
CA LEU A 404 44.92 25.26 20.50
C LEU A 404 45.75 24.36 21.44
N LEU A 405 45.32 24.23 22.70
CA LEU A 405 45.97 23.40 23.72
C LEU A 405 45.53 21.97 23.72
N SER A 406 44.40 21.64 23.07
CA SER A 406 43.82 20.28 23.00
C SER A 406 44.29 19.49 21.79
N ARG A 407 45.23 20.01 21.00
CA ARG A 407 45.88 19.30 19.88
C ARG A 407 47.20 18.66 20.32
#